data_13fe862a504d2845883371b0f2e31a91
#
_entry.id   13fe862a504d2845883371b0f2e31a91
#
_cell.length_a   1.000
_cell.length_b   1.000
_cell.length_c   1.000
_cell.angle_alpha   90.00
_cell.angle_beta   90.00
_cell.angle_gamma   90.00
#
_symmetry.space_group_name_H-M   'P 1'
#
loop_
_entity.id
_entity.type
_entity.pdbx_description
1 polymer ?
#
loop_
_entity_poly.entity_id
_entity_poly.type
_entity_poly.pdbx_seq_one_letter_code
_entity_poly.pdbx_strand_id
1 'polypeptide(L)'
;MKRLVKKNKVGRVRLFDQSTGNPLQYWIVATHACRASFVGVVRDAWSRTRLAVRSSLLCAILPVAAAVSLFTDTPFAQDQSSPVKKIGAIWAGANAEEMLPYSRPFMTRMRELGWIDGKSAQFIVRYYRYDAGKVPAIARELIAQNVDVFAVTAGNGACLSVREATKTVPIVCMDMFDPVLEGATSSLARPNTNMTGVTWQSFNTAAKRVELAKDLLPRLKRAALITDATDQGAMIESQGFSEGAKKAGIRLDVFGLRGPRDFDAAIASIKNAPPDALIVAVNPLTIANLDRITALAVLVHVPTVSEIGDFARRGILLTYGVNIDETYSRAADLTHRILKGAKPRDLPFEQPTKFDLVVNLKTAKALGIKIPESVMLRATEVIR
;
A
#
# COMPACT_ATOMS: atom_id res chain seq x y z
N MET A 1 2.74 46.76 3.64
CA MET A 1 2.08 45.53 3.16
C MET A 1 0.58 45.78 3.00
N LYS A 2 0.09 46.01 1.80
CA LYS A 2 -1.35 46.25 1.53
C LYS A 2 -2.00 44.88 1.22
N ARG A 3 -2.94 44.46 2.05
CA ARG A 3 -3.76 43.26 1.82
C ARG A 3 -4.96 43.64 0.94
N LEU A 4 -5.08 43.02 -0.23
CA LEU A 4 -6.27 43.11 -1.07
C LEU A 4 -7.30 42.04 -0.64
N VAL A 5 -8.46 42.45 -0.20
CA VAL A 5 -9.59 41.60 0.16
C VAL A 5 -10.63 41.71 -0.97
N LYS A 6 -10.85 40.60 -1.69
CA LYS A 6 -12.02 40.51 -2.61
C LYS A 6 -13.12 39.69 -1.97
N LYS A 7 -14.28 40.28 -1.76
CA LYS A 7 -15.52 39.61 -1.31
C LYS A 7 -16.31 39.09 -2.50
N ASN A 8 -16.72 37.82 -2.45
CA ASN A 8 -17.65 37.25 -3.41
C ASN A 8 -19.04 37.11 -2.77
N LYS A 9 -20.12 37.07 -3.60
CA LYS A 9 -21.54 37.10 -3.19
C LYS A 9 -22.00 35.94 -2.25
N VAL A 10 -21.12 35.03 -1.85
CA VAL A 10 -21.43 33.88 -0.99
C VAL A 10 -20.63 33.89 0.34
N GLY A 11 -20.11 35.06 0.76
CA GLY A 11 -19.46 35.18 2.06
C GLY A 11 -18.15 34.44 2.25
N ARG A 12 -17.47 34.00 1.16
CA ARG A 12 -16.18 33.34 1.21
C ARG A 12 -15.06 34.35 0.99
N VAL A 13 -14.07 34.39 1.89
CA VAL A 13 -12.87 35.23 1.80
C VAL A 13 -11.70 34.33 1.35
N ARG A 14 -11.04 34.70 0.24
CA ARG A 14 -9.78 34.07 -0.17
C ARG A 14 -8.62 35.02 0.15
N LEU A 15 -7.63 34.53 0.84
CA LEU A 15 -6.36 35.21 1.09
C LEU A 15 -5.28 34.56 0.20
N PHE A 16 -4.50 35.37 -0.48
CA PHE A 16 -3.37 34.92 -1.30
C PHE A 16 -2.05 35.32 -0.65
N ASP A 17 -1.10 34.40 -0.63
CA ASP A 17 0.29 34.72 -0.29
C ASP A 17 1.02 35.18 -1.54
N GLN A 18 1.56 36.38 -1.48
CA GLN A 18 2.24 37.02 -2.61
C GLN A 18 3.65 36.47 -2.90
N SER A 19 4.20 35.61 -2.03
CA SER A 19 5.56 35.08 -2.21
C SER A 19 5.62 33.77 -2.98
N THR A 20 4.55 32.97 -3.01
CA THR A 20 4.56 31.62 -3.59
C THR A 20 3.48 31.34 -4.63
N GLY A 21 2.48 32.19 -4.78
CA GLY A 21 1.39 32.05 -5.78
C GLY A 21 0.43 30.89 -5.53
N ASN A 22 0.53 30.16 -4.42
CA ASN A 22 -0.30 29.01 -4.11
C ASN A 22 -1.49 29.39 -3.18
N PRO A 23 -2.72 28.88 -3.41
CA PRO A 23 -3.86 29.14 -2.54
C PRO A 23 -3.78 28.23 -1.29
N LEU A 24 -3.65 28.89 -0.12
CA LEU A 24 -3.80 28.21 1.17
C LEU A 24 -5.29 28.06 1.50
N GLN A 25 -5.79 26.83 1.55
CA GLN A 25 -7.15 26.56 1.99
C GLN A 25 -7.18 26.36 3.51
N TYR A 26 -7.56 27.39 4.25
CA TYR A 26 -7.97 27.23 5.66
C TYR A 26 -9.49 27.35 5.77
N TRP A 27 -10.11 26.32 6.34
CA TRP A 27 -11.51 26.35 6.75
C TRP A 27 -11.60 27.02 8.12
N ILE A 28 -11.98 28.30 8.17
CA ILE A 28 -12.42 28.94 9.41
C ILE A 28 -13.93 28.80 9.46
N VAL A 29 -14.42 27.83 10.22
CA VAL A 29 -15.83 27.75 10.59
C VAL A 29 -16.11 28.84 11.63
N ALA A 30 -16.79 29.89 11.22
CA ALA A 30 -17.19 30.97 12.10
C ALA A 30 -18.32 30.47 13.04
N THR A 31 -17.96 29.87 14.16
CA THR A 31 -18.90 29.46 15.22
C THR A 31 -19.26 30.59 16.20
N HIS A 32 -18.79 31.81 15.95
CA HIS A 32 -19.06 32.96 16.86
C HIS A 32 -20.18 33.93 16.45
N ALA A 33 -20.79 33.76 15.27
CA ALA A 33 -21.89 34.67 14.85
C ALA A 33 -23.26 34.31 15.44
N CYS A 34 -23.46 33.11 15.99
CA CYS A 34 -24.76 32.69 16.54
C CYS A 34 -25.00 33.04 18.02
N ARG A 35 -23.95 33.44 18.78
CA ARG A 35 -24.12 33.81 20.21
C ARG A 35 -24.55 35.25 20.44
N ALA A 36 -24.29 36.17 19.52
CA ALA A 36 -24.63 37.59 19.69
C ALA A 36 -26.11 37.90 19.39
N SER A 37 -26.77 37.13 18.52
CA SER A 37 -28.16 37.37 18.14
C SER A 37 -29.20 36.84 19.14
N PHE A 38 -28.85 35.85 19.97
CA PHE A 38 -29.80 35.29 20.95
C PHE A 38 -29.93 36.11 22.22
N VAL A 39 -28.89 36.84 22.61
CA VAL A 39 -28.90 37.72 23.81
C VAL A 39 -29.67 39.04 23.54
N GLY A 40 -29.70 39.51 22.30
CA GLY A 40 -30.42 40.70 21.90
C GLY A 40 -31.94 40.55 21.94
N VAL A 41 -32.45 39.40 21.49
CA VAL A 41 -33.91 39.13 21.41
C VAL A 41 -34.51 38.92 22.80
N VAL A 42 -33.79 38.38 23.76
CA VAL A 42 -34.29 38.20 25.13
C VAL A 42 -34.33 39.54 25.91
N ARG A 43 -33.49 40.50 25.59
CA ARG A 43 -33.43 41.80 26.26
C ARG A 43 -34.54 42.76 25.82
N ASP A 44 -35.03 42.69 24.59
CA ASP A 44 -36.11 43.52 24.07
C ASP A 44 -37.52 43.02 24.47
N ALA A 45 -37.67 41.73 24.79
CA ALA A 45 -38.91 41.15 25.29
C ALA A 45 -39.19 41.52 26.76
N TRP A 46 -38.18 41.88 27.56
CA TRP A 46 -38.32 42.23 28.97
C TRP A 46 -38.65 43.71 29.23
N SER A 47 -38.46 44.57 28.26
CA SER A 47 -38.73 46.02 28.44
C SER A 47 -40.16 46.47 28.12
N ARG A 48 -41.01 45.59 27.54
CA ARG A 48 -42.37 45.97 27.12
C ARG A 48 -43.53 45.38 27.95
N THR A 49 -43.25 44.58 29.00
CA THR A 49 -44.28 43.96 29.83
C THR A 49 -44.26 44.39 31.31
N ARG A 50 -43.91 45.65 31.57
CA ARG A 50 -44.14 46.26 32.91
C ARG A 50 -45.43 47.09 32.90
N LEU A 51 -46.55 46.45 32.86
CA LEU A 51 -47.80 46.98 33.42
C LEU A 51 -48.93 45.95 33.20
N ALA A 52 -49.52 45.56 34.29
CA ALA A 52 -50.66 44.66 34.42
C ALA A 52 -50.26 43.13 34.44
N VAL A 53 -50.03 42.59 35.62
CA VAL A 53 -50.75 41.45 36.19
C VAL A 53 -50.24 41.28 37.64
N ARG A 54 -50.93 41.86 38.59
CA ARG A 54 -50.89 41.42 40.00
C ARG A 54 -51.95 40.31 40.15
N SER A 55 -51.61 39.27 40.83
CA SER A 55 -52.47 38.31 41.51
C SER A 55 -52.95 37.02 40.81
N SER A 56 -52.25 36.47 39.84
CA SER A 56 -52.62 35.10 39.38
C SER A 56 -51.43 34.16 38.93
N LEU A 57 -50.21 34.47 39.34
CA LEU A 57 -49.01 33.79 38.78
C LEU A 57 -48.20 32.98 39.81
N LEU A 58 -48.77 32.67 40.97
CA LEU A 58 -48.07 31.86 41.97
C LEU A 58 -48.28 30.35 41.82
N CYS A 59 -49.20 29.86 40.99
CA CYS A 59 -49.47 28.43 40.78
C CYS A 59 -48.89 27.83 39.51
N ALA A 60 -48.33 28.63 38.57
CA ALA A 60 -47.84 28.13 37.27
C ALA A 60 -46.30 28.02 37.17
N ILE A 61 -45.56 28.48 38.18
CA ILE A 61 -44.08 28.50 38.13
C ILE A 61 -43.46 27.21 38.73
N LEU A 62 -44.18 26.52 39.61
CA LEU A 62 -43.65 25.31 40.26
C LEU A 62 -43.45 24.09 39.34
N PRO A 63 -44.28 23.84 38.28
CA PRO A 63 -44.01 22.67 37.40
C PRO A 63 -42.90 22.92 36.36
N VAL A 64 -42.55 24.18 36.03
CA VAL A 64 -41.50 24.47 35.06
C VAL A 64 -40.12 24.39 35.68
N ALA A 65 -39.95 24.73 36.96
CA ALA A 65 -38.70 24.59 37.67
C ALA A 65 -38.35 23.08 37.93
N ALA A 66 -39.38 22.24 38.14
CA ALA A 66 -39.18 20.78 38.30
C ALA A 66 -38.88 20.06 36.97
N ALA A 67 -39.32 20.59 35.82
CA ALA A 67 -39.04 20.03 34.51
C ALA A 67 -37.61 20.39 33.99
N VAL A 68 -37.03 21.51 34.42
CA VAL A 68 -35.68 21.92 34.04
C VAL A 68 -34.60 21.15 34.84
N SER A 69 -34.89 20.72 36.08
CA SER A 69 -33.97 19.92 36.90
C SER A 69 -33.91 18.45 36.50
N LEU A 70 -34.85 17.95 35.65
CA LEU A 70 -34.82 16.58 35.14
C LEU A 70 -33.99 16.43 33.83
N PHE A 71 -33.51 17.55 33.25
CA PHE A 71 -32.70 17.54 32.03
C PHE A 71 -31.19 17.78 32.25
N THR A 72 -30.76 17.94 33.51
CA THR A 72 -29.33 18.27 33.80
C THR A 72 -28.48 17.08 34.19
N ASP A 73 -29.04 15.86 34.27
CA ASP A 73 -28.28 14.64 34.58
C ASP A 73 -28.43 13.58 33.47
N THR A 74 -28.38 13.95 32.20
CA THR A 74 -27.84 13.05 31.22
C THR A 74 -26.32 13.12 31.42
N PRO A 75 -25.65 12.05 31.92
CA PRO A 75 -24.22 12.00 31.83
C PRO A 75 -23.93 12.16 30.34
N PHE A 76 -23.16 13.18 29.95
CA PHE A 76 -22.46 13.16 28.68
C PHE A 76 -21.93 11.74 28.56
N ALA A 77 -22.45 10.97 27.58
CA ALA A 77 -21.93 9.67 27.29
C ALA A 77 -20.42 9.87 27.20
N GLN A 78 -19.71 9.39 28.21
CA GLN A 78 -18.25 9.24 28.12
C GLN A 78 -18.08 8.51 26.81
N ASP A 79 -17.43 9.19 25.86
CA ASP A 79 -16.93 8.60 24.65
C ASP A 79 -16.16 7.35 25.14
N GLN A 80 -16.83 6.20 25.06
CA GLN A 80 -16.20 4.92 25.34
C GLN A 80 -15.19 4.79 24.21
N SER A 81 -13.99 5.31 24.45
CA SER A 81 -12.88 5.19 23.53
C SER A 81 -12.81 3.70 23.19
N SER A 82 -13.25 3.38 21.98
CA SER A 82 -13.14 2.00 21.47
C SER A 82 -11.73 1.51 21.75
N PRO A 83 -11.56 0.30 22.28
CA PRO A 83 -10.24 -0.18 22.69
C PRO A 83 -9.25 -0.02 21.53
N VAL A 84 -8.07 0.51 21.83
CA VAL A 84 -7.00 0.71 20.86
C VAL A 84 -6.71 -0.61 20.17
N LYS A 85 -6.88 -0.67 18.85
CA LYS A 85 -6.67 -1.87 18.05
C LYS A 85 -5.19 -2.11 17.80
N LYS A 86 -4.72 -3.35 17.97
CA LYS A 86 -3.33 -3.73 17.77
C LYS A 86 -3.14 -4.40 16.41
N ILE A 87 -2.29 -3.83 15.57
CA ILE A 87 -1.94 -4.35 14.26
C ILE A 87 -0.51 -4.90 14.31
N GLY A 88 -0.37 -6.22 14.17
CA GLY A 88 0.94 -6.87 14.05
C GLY A 88 1.43 -6.76 12.60
N ALA A 89 2.33 -5.83 12.34
CA ALA A 89 2.88 -5.60 11.00
C ALA A 89 4.20 -6.35 10.83
N ILE A 90 4.27 -7.31 9.89
CA ILE A 90 5.47 -8.09 9.59
C ILE A 90 5.97 -7.69 8.21
N TRP A 91 7.14 -7.03 8.17
CA TRP A 91 7.75 -6.45 6.97
C TRP A 91 8.97 -7.25 6.51
N ALA A 92 9.12 -7.39 5.19
CA ALA A 92 10.20 -8.21 4.59
C ALA A 92 11.59 -7.65 4.82
N GLY A 93 11.76 -6.34 4.67
CA GLY A 93 13.06 -5.66 4.66
C GLY A 93 13.82 -5.70 5.99
N ALA A 94 14.95 -5.06 6.00
CA ALA A 94 15.82 -4.99 7.17
C ALA A 94 15.37 -3.94 8.20
N ASN A 95 14.73 -2.86 7.74
CA ASN A 95 14.35 -1.71 8.56
C ASN A 95 13.23 -0.87 7.91
N ALA A 96 12.85 0.22 8.58
CA ALA A 96 11.78 1.11 8.14
C ALA A 96 12.13 1.87 6.85
N GLU A 97 13.39 2.26 6.66
CA GLU A 97 13.84 3.02 5.51
C GLU A 97 13.70 2.20 4.23
N GLU A 98 14.19 0.95 4.26
CA GLU A 98 14.08 0.01 3.13
C GLU A 98 12.61 -0.29 2.78
N MET A 99 11.75 -0.41 3.79
CA MET A 99 10.34 -0.71 3.60
C MET A 99 9.47 0.52 3.32
N LEU A 100 10.02 1.73 3.34
CA LEU A 100 9.25 2.96 3.17
C LEU A 100 8.40 3.02 1.89
N PRO A 101 8.89 2.59 0.70
CA PRO A 101 8.08 2.59 -0.51
C PRO A 101 6.79 1.74 -0.39
N TYR A 102 6.84 0.66 0.38
CA TYR A 102 5.74 -0.28 0.60
C TYR A 102 4.88 0.10 1.82
N SER A 103 5.52 0.49 2.92
CA SER A 103 4.83 0.82 4.17
C SER A 103 4.07 2.13 4.09
N ARG A 104 4.58 3.13 3.36
CA ARG A 104 3.97 4.45 3.26
C ARG A 104 2.54 4.42 2.71
N PRO A 105 2.22 3.77 1.57
CA PRO A 105 0.85 3.71 1.07
C PRO A 105 -0.10 3.04 2.07
N PHE A 106 0.30 1.91 2.68
CA PHE A 106 -0.46 1.22 3.70
C PHE A 106 -0.74 2.12 4.91
N MET A 107 0.30 2.69 5.52
CA MET A 107 0.18 3.54 6.72
C MET A 107 -0.60 4.83 6.44
N THR A 108 -0.44 5.42 5.26
CA THR A 108 -1.20 6.61 4.84
C THR A 108 -2.68 6.27 4.75
N ARG A 109 -3.02 5.16 4.07
CA ARG A 109 -4.40 4.73 3.93
C ARG A 109 -5.03 4.35 5.26
N MET A 110 -4.32 3.66 6.14
CA MET A 110 -4.80 3.36 7.51
C MET A 110 -5.13 4.64 8.28
N ARG A 111 -4.28 5.67 8.17
CA ARG A 111 -4.53 6.98 8.81
C ARG A 111 -5.77 7.68 8.24
N GLU A 112 -5.97 7.66 6.92
CA GLU A 112 -7.17 8.19 6.26
C GLU A 112 -8.44 7.49 6.74
N LEU A 113 -8.36 6.19 7.01
CA LEU A 113 -9.44 5.36 7.55
C LEU A 113 -9.66 5.54 9.07
N GLY A 114 -8.88 6.43 9.70
CA GLY A 114 -9.02 6.78 11.12
C GLY A 114 -8.18 5.92 12.08
N TRP A 115 -7.32 5.03 11.56
CA TRP A 115 -6.41 4.23 12.38
C TRP A 115 -5.08 4.97 12.57
N ILE A 116 -5.00 5.76 13.65
CA ILE A 116 -3.87 6.62 13.97
C ILE A 116 -3.05 5.96 15.06
N ASP A 117 -1.76 5.73 14.77
CA ASP A 117 -0.83 5.11 15.71
C ASP A 117 -0.72 5.90 17.01
N GLY A 118 -0.75 5.19 18.15
CA GLY A 118 -0.77 5.79 19.48
C GLY A 118 -2.11 6.43 19.89
N LYS A 119 -3.17 6.38 19.05
CA LYS A 119 -4.51 6.92 19.37
C LYS A 119 -5.59 5.86 19.24
N SER A 120 -6.03 5.57 18.01
CA SER A 120 -7.07 4.57 17.69
C SER A 120 -6.49 3.21 17.37
N ALA A 121 -5.20 3.12 17.04
CA ALA A 121 -4.48 1.92 16.73
C ALA A 121 -3.07 1.93 17.36
N GLN A 122 -2.48 0.73 17.49
CA GLN A 122 -1.07 0.52 17.80
C GLN A 122 -0.49 -0.39 16.73
N PHE A 123 0.48 0.10 15.96
CA PHE A 123 1.20 -0.69 14.97
C PHE A 123 2.45 -1.28 15.60
N ILE A 124 2.46 -2.61 15.77
CA ILE A 124 3.61 -3.34 16.32
C ILE A 124 4.37 -3.93 15.14
N VAL A 125 5.42 -3.22 14.71
CA VAL A 125 6.18 -3.55 13.50
C VAL A 125 7.35 -4.47 13.83
N ARG A 126 7.56 -5.50 12.99
CA ARG A 126 8.71 -6.40 13.02
C ARG A 126 9.25 -6.59 11.60
N TYR A 127 10.56 -6.69 11.50
CA TYR A 127 11.29 -6.90 10.24
C TYR A 127 11.94 -8.27 10.26
N TYR A 128 11.65 -9.12 9.26
CA TYR A 128 12.24 -10.45 9.19
C TYR A 128 13.47 -10.55 8.26
N ARG A 129 13.87 -9.42 7.64
CA ARG A 129 15.10 -9.30 6.84
C ARG A 129 15.20 -10.35 5.74
N TYR A 130 14.11 -10.57 5.03
CA TYR A 130 13.98 -11.59 3.98
C TYR A 130 14.28 -13.03 4.44
N ASP A 131 14.39 -13.29 5.74
CA ASP A 131 14.60 -14.61 6.33
C ASP A 131 13.27 -15.16 6.85
N ALA A 132 12.53 -15.85 5.98
CA ALA A 132 11.21 -16.42 6.30
C ALA A 132 11.25 -17.37 7.53
N GLY A 133 12.40 -17.95 7.85
CA GLY A 133 12.59 -18.78 9.05
C GLY A 133 12.37 -18.03 10.37
N LYS A 134 12.47 -16.70 10.37
CA LYS A 134 12.20 -15.87 11.56
C LYS A 134 10.70 -15.60 11.79
N VAL A 135 9.88 -15.71 10.74
CA VAL A 135 8.45 -15.35 10.80
C VAL A 135 7.67 -16.13 11.85
N PRO A 136 7.86 -17.45 12.04
CA PRO A 136 7.14 -18.18 13.08
C PRO A 136 7.40 -17.67 14.51
N ALA A 137 8.63 -17.25 14.82
CA ALA A 137 8.97 -16.68 16.11
C ALA A 137 8.35 -15.29 16.31
N ILE A 138 8.42 -14.44 15.28
CA ILE A 138 7.79 -13.13 15.25
C ILE A 138 6.27 -13.24 15.41
N ALA A 139 5.64 -14.17 14.69
CA ALA A 139 4.19 -14.38 14.78
C ALA A 139 3.77 -14.74 16.20
N ARG A 140 4.48 -15.69 16.86
CA ARG A 140 4.20 -16.08 18.25
C ARG A 140 4.38 -14.90 19.22
N GLU A 141 5.42 -14.09 19.04
CA GLU A 141 5.65 -12.89 19.85
C GLU A 141 4.46 -11.92 19.73
N LEU A 142 3.98 -11.65 18.52
CA LEU A 142 2.88 -10.73 18.29
C LEU A 142 1.52 -11.29 18.77
N ILE A 143 1.31 -12.61 18.67
CA ILE A 143 0.14 -13.27 19.25
C ILE A 143 0.13 -13.07 20.78
N ALA A 144 1.26 -13.24 21.45
CA ALA A 144 1.38 -13.01 22.89
C ALA A 144 1.08 -11.55 23.30
N GLN A 145 1.24 -10.60 22.39
CA GLN A 145 0.87 -9.20 22.58
C GLN A 145 -0.61 -8.91 22.27
N ASN A 146 -1.41 -9.94 21.94
CA ASN A 146 -2.83 -9.85 21.63
C ASN A 146 -3.13 -8.92 20.44
N VAL A 147 -2.46 -9.12 19.29
CA VAL A 147 -2.76 -8.38 18.07
C VAL A 147 -4.14 -8.77 17.55
N ASP A 148 -4.93 -7.77 17.09
CA ASP A 148 -6.27 -7.97 16.50
C ASP A 148 -6.20 -8.46 15.06
N VAL A 149 -5.12 -8.14 14.33
CA VAL A 149 -4.91 -8.50 12.93
C VAL A 149 -3.41 -8.49 12.60
N PHE A 150 -3.00 -9.39 11.74
CA PHE A 150 -1.70 -9.35 11.09
C PHE A 150 -1.78 -8.64 9.74
N ALA A 151 -0.81 -7.78 9.44
CA ALA A 151 -0.55 -7.20 8.13
C ALA A 151 0.86 -7.65 7.69
N VAL A 152 0.93 -8.52 6.67
CA VAL A 152 2.17 -9.23 6.32
C VAL A 152 2.60 -8.86 4.90
N THR A 153 3.85 -8.40 4.76
CA THR A 153 4.47 -8.17 3.44
C THR A 153 5.32 -9.35 3.01
N ALA A 154 5.58 -9.41 1.72
CA ALA A 154 6.35 -10.42 1.00
C ALA A 154 5.76 -11.83 1.14
N GLY A 155 4.99 -12.16 0.13
CA GLY A 155 4.17 -13.34 0.03
C GLY A 155 4.85 -14.61 0.50
N ASN A 156 5.76 -15.00 -0.15
CA ASN A 156 6.59 -16.20 -0.01
C ASN A 156 6.57 -16.80 1.38
N GLY A 157 5.96 -17.80 1.67
CA GLY A 157 6.05 -18.48 2.94
C GLY A 157 5.77 -17.65 4.20
N ALA A 158 5.93 -16.32 4.19
CA ALA A 158 5.72 -15.48 5.37
C ALA A 158 4.25 -15.50 5.83
N CYS A 159 3.32 -15.26 4.93
CA CYS A 159 1.89 -15.35 5.22
C CYS A 159 1.47 -16.75 5.65
N LEU A 160 2.00 -17.78 4.97
CA LEU A 160 1.72 -19.18 5.31
C LEU A 160 2.29 -19.52 6.68
N SER A 161 3.50 -19.05 7.00
CA SER A 161 4.12 -19.22 8.32
C SER A 161 3.30 -18.57 9.45
N VAL A 162 2.74 -17.36 9.22
CA VAL A 162 1.84 -16.73 10.19
C VAL A 162 0.54 -17.54 10.32
N ARG A 163 -0.02 -18.08 9.23
CA ARG A 163 -1.21 -18.96 9.27
C ARG A 163 -0.95 -20.26 10.01
N GLU A 164 0.26 -20.79 9.97
CA GLU A 164 0.64 -21.95 10.77
C GLU A 164 0.67 -21.62 12.25
N ALA A 165 1.15 -20.43 12.62
CA ALA A 165 1.23 -19.99 14.01
C ALA A 165 -0.15 -19.67 14.61
N THR A 166 -1.16 -19.29 13.81
CA THR A 166 -2.51 -18.99 14.28
C THR A 166 -3.59 -19.37 13.27
N LYS A 167 -4.70 -19.93 13.77
CA LYS A 167 -5.90 -20.21 12.96
C LYS A 167 -7.04 -19.24 13.28
N THR A 168 -6.87 -18.36 14.25
CA THR A 168 -7.92 -17.48 14.77
C THR A 168 -7.67 -16.01 14.52
N VAL A 169 -6.43 -15.53 14.70
CA VAL A 169 -6.09 -14.12 14.42
C VAL A 169 -6.16 -13.89 12.91
N PRO A 170 -6.91 -12.88 12.46
CA PRO A 170 -6.99 -12.50 11.06
C PRO A 170 -5.62 -12.14 10.45
N ILE A 171 -5.43 -12.49 9.18
CA ILE A 171 -4.20 -12.23 8.45
C ILE A 171 -4.55 -11.52 7.14
N VAL A 172 -3.94 -10.36 6.89
CA VAL A 172 -3.96 -9.65 5.61
C VAL A 172 -2.59 -9.79 4.97
N CYS A 173 -2.54 -10.53 3.86
CA CYS A 173 -1.35 -10.67 3.03
C CYS A 173 -1.35 -9.57 1.97
N MET A 174 -0.31 -8.74 1.94
CA MET A 174 -0.31 -7.53 1.12
C MET A 174 0.20 -7.75 -0.31
N ASP A 175 0.88 -8.88 -0.56
CA ASP A 175 1.65 -9.09 -1.80
C ASP A 175 1.93 -10.58 -2.10
N MET A 176 0.90 -11.42 -2.05
CA MET A 176 1.06 -12.83 -2.47
C MET A 176 1.25 -12.95 -3.99
N PHE A 177 2.13 -13.83 -4.43
CA PHE A 177 2.31 -14.11 -5.86
C PHE A 177 1.04 -14.69 -6.47
N ASP A 178 0.57 -15.83 -5.95
CA ASP A 178 -0.71 -16.44 -6.30
C ASP A 178 -1.25 -17.24 -5.13
N PRO A 179 -2.28 -16.74 -4.41
CA PRO A 179 -2.79 -17.38 -3.21
C PRO A 179 -3.34 -18.80 -3.42
N VAL A 180 -3.79 -19.12 -4.63
CA VAL A 180 -4.32 -20.46 -4.95
C VAL A 180 -3.18 -21.43 -5.23
N LEU A 181 -2.24 -21.05 -6.09
CA LEU A 181 -1.09 -21.88 -6.45
C LEU A 181 -0.13 -22.07 -5.27
N GLU A 182 -0.03 -21.08 -4.39
CA GLU A 182 0.76 -21.17 -3.14
C GLU A 182 0.04 -21.98 -2.03
N GLY A 183 -1.21 -22.42 -2.25
CA GLY A 183 -1.96 -23.20 -1.27
C GLY A 183 -2.48 -22.38 -0.08
N ALA A 184 -2.55 -21.07 -0.19
CA ALA A 184 -3.12 -20.19 0.83
C ALA A 184 -4.64 -20.34 0.91
N THR A 185 -5.28 -20.54 -0.22
CA THR A 185 -6.73 -20.73 -0.36
C THR A 185 -7.04 -21.59 -1.58
N SER A 186 -8.23 -22.19 -1.60
CA SER A 186 -8.76 -22.88 -2.78
C SER A 186 -9.52 -21.93 -3.74
N SER A 187 -9.82 -20.70 -3.31
CA SER A 187 -10.59 -19.73 -4.10
C SER A 187 -10.27 -18.31 -3.68
N LEU A 188 -9.99 -17.45 -4.64
CA LEU A 188 -9.79 -16.03 -4.38
C LEU A 188 -11.08 -15.35 -3.89
N ALA A 189 -12.24 -15.75 -4.42
CA ALA A 189 -13.53 -15.14 -4.07
C ALA A 189 -14.00 -15.50 -2.66
N ARG A 190 -13.68 -16.71 -2.18
CA ARG A 190 -14.06 -17.20 -0.85
C ARG A 190 -12.89 -17.99 -0.23
N PRO A 191 -11.99 -17.30 0.46
CA PRO A 191 -10.78 -17.93 0.98
C PRO A 191 -11.03 -19.08 1.98
N ASN A 192 -12.14 -19.06 2.73
CA ASN A 192 -12.49 -20.06 3.76
C ASN A 192 -11.41 -20.27 4.83
N THR A 193 -10.54 -19.31 5.03
CA THR A 193 -9.45 -19.33 6.00
C THR A 193 -9.48 -18.06 6.86
N ASN A 194 -8.58 -17.97 7.85
CA ASN A 194 -8.35 -16.71 8.59
C ASN A 194 -7.47 -15.71 7.82
N MET A 195 -7.27 -15.92 6.51
CA MET A 195 -6.39 -15.13 5.67
C MET A 195 -7.16 -14.54 4.48
N THR A 196 -6.88 -13.29 4.16
CA THR A 196 -7.23 -12.58 2.93
C THR A 196 -6.06 -11.70 2.51
N GLY A 197 -6.17 -10.96 1.44
CA GLY A 197 -5.09 -10.05 1.02
C GLY A 197 -5.22 -9.59 -0.42
N VAL A 198 -4.09 -9.17 -0.97
CA VAL A 198 -3.94 -8.75 -2.36
C VAL A 198 -2.93 -9.65 -3.05
N THR A 199 -3.25 -10.12 -4.26
CA THR A 199 -2.33 -10.91 -5.08
C THR A 199 -1.59 -10.03 -6.09
N TRP A 200 -0.38 -10.42 -6.44
CA TRP A 200 0.39 -9.78 -7.51
C TRP A 200 0.13 -10.38 -8.89
N GLN A 201 -0.59 -11.50 -8.96
CA GLN A 201 -0.80 -12.24 -10.21
C GLN A 201 0.50 -12.55 -10.94
N SER A 202 1.54 -12.92 -10.21
CA SER A 202 2.92 -12.96 -10.73
C SER A 202 3.09 -13.92 -11.90
N PHE A 203 2.33 -15.03 -11.92
CA PHE A 203 2.33 -15.95 -13.06
C PHE A 203 1.91 -15.25 -14.37
N ASN A 204 0.82 -14.50 -14.36
CA ASN A 204 0.29 -13.80 -15.54
C ASN A 204 1.18 -12.62 -15.93
N THR A 205 1.65 -11.84 -14.96
CA THR A 205 2.51 -10.68 -15.21
C THR A 205 3.90 -11.10 -15.68
N ALA A 206 4.41 -12.26 -15.29
CA ALA A 206 5.66 -12.82 -15.80
C ALA A 206 5.60 -13.08 -17.31
N ALA A 207 4.53 -13.73 -17.79
CA ALA A 207 4.33 -13.93 -19.22
C ALA A 207 4.24 -12.58 -19.96
N LYS A 208 3.58 -11.58 -19.38
CA LYS A 208 3.47 -10.24 -19.97
C LYS A 208 4.79 -9.50 -20.02
N ARG A 209 5.69 -9.67 -19.04
CA ARG A 209 7.05 -9.12 -19.07
C ARG A 209 7.87 -9.71 -20.22
N VAL A 210 7.68 -10.99 -20.56
CA VAL A 210 8.32 -11.59 -21.74
C VAL A 210 7.80 -10.99 -23.04
N GLU A 211 6.49 -10.78 -23.15
CA GLU A 211 5.90 -10.09 -24.33
C GLU A 211 6.48 -8.67 -24.48
N LEU A 212 6.54 -7.92 -23.38
CA LEU A 212 7.11 -6.58 -23.38
C LEU A 212 8.60 -6.56 -23.72
N ALA A 213 9.35 -7.57 -23.26
CA ALA A 213 10.76 -7.75 -23.64
C ALA A 213 10.88 -8.01 -25.15
N LYS A 214 9.97 -8.78 -25.74
CA LYS A 214 9.92 -9.03 -27.18
C LYS A 214 9.51 -7.79 -27.98
N ASP A 215 8.55 -7.01 -27.48
CA ASP A 215 8.14 -5.75 -28.09
C ASP A 215 9.30 -4.73 -28.06
N LEU A 216 10.05 -4.68 -26.96
CA LEU A 216 11.23 -3.85 -26.79
C LEU A 216 12.36 -4.28 -27.73
N LEU A 217 12.56 -5.59 -27.89
CA LEU A 217 13.63 -6.23 -28.64
C LEU A 217 13.07 -7.22 -29.67
N PRO A 218 12.64 -6.77 -30.86
CA PRO A 218 12.01 -7.64 -31.85
C PRO A 218 12.86 -8.84 -32.29
N ARG A 219 14.19 -8.73 -32.17
CA ARG A 219 15.14 -9.81 -32.49
C ARG A 219 15.47 -10.72 -31.31
N LEU A 220 14.84 -10.56 -30.15
CA LEU A 220 15.05 -11.37 -28.94
C LEU A 220 14.83 -12.86 -29.24
N LYS A 221 15.87 -13.66 -29.08
CA LYS A 221 15.84 -15.14 -29.26
C LYS A 221 16.21 -15.88 -27.98
N ARG A 222 17.09 -15.30 -27.15
CA ARG A 222 17.59 -15.91 -25.93
C ARG A 222 17.51 -14.91 -24.77
N ALA A 223 16.80 -15.29 -23.71
CA ALA A 223 16.76 -14.53 -22.47
C ALA A 223 17.34 -15.36 -21.32
N ALA A 224 17.90 -14.69 -20.32
CA ALA A 224 18.25 -15.29 -19.04
C ALA A 224 17.31 -14.79 -17.96
N LEU A 225 16.89 -15.66 -17.04
CA LEU A 225 16.12 -15.35 -15.86
C LEU A 225 16.95 -15.61 -14.61
N ILE A 226 17.12 -14.60 -13.77
CA ILE A 226 17.66 -14.74 -12.41
C ILE A 226 16.47 -14.80 -11.44
N THR A 227 16.34 -15.90 -10.69
CA THR A 227 15.22 -16.13 -9.76
C THR A 227 15.70 -16.86 -8.50
N ASP A 228 14.83 -16.98 -7.49
CA ASP A 228 15.08 -17.76 -6.27
C ASP A 228 14.53 -19.18 -6.43
N ALA A 229 15.39 -20.18 -6.31
CA ALA A 229 15.00 -21.60 -6.39
C ALA A 229 14.52 -22.18 -5.05
N THR A 230 14.55 -21.40 -3.97
CA THR A 230 14.12 -21.84 -2.64
C THR A 230 12.71 -21.34 -2.30
N ASP A 231 12.18 -20.40 -3.09
CA ASP A 231 10.90 -19.77 -2.86
C ASP A 231 9.80 -20.30 -3.78
N GLN A 232 8.69 -20.76 -3.21
CA GLN A 232 7.58 -21.34 -3.96
C GLN A 232 6.92 -20.32 -4.91
N GLY A 233 6.74 -19.08 -4.47
CA GLY A 233 6.15 -18.03 -5.29
C GLY A 233 7.04 -17.68 -6.49
N ALA A 234 8.36 -17.59 -6.28
CA ALA A 234 9.33 -17.39 -7.36
C ALA A 234 9.37 -18.55 -8.36
N MET A 235 9.12 -19.78 -7.89
CA MET A 235 9.00 -20.94 -8.80
C MET A 235 7.73 -20.86 -9.65
N ILE A 236 6.61 -20.43 -9.07
CA ILE A 236 5.34 -20.18 -9.79
C ILE A 236 5.54 -19.07 -10.84
N GLU A 237 6.19 -17.97 -10.46
CA GLU A 237 6.52 -16.89 -11.38
C GLU A 237 7.41 -17.37 -12.52
N SER A 238 8.42 -18.22 -12.24
CA SER A 238 9.32 -18.82 -13.23
C SER A 238 8.60 -19.69 -14.25
N GLN A 239 7.51 -20.37 -13.86
CA GLN A 239 6.65 -21.08 -14.80
C GLN A 239 5.95 -20.10 -15.75
N GLY A 240 5.43 -18.97 -15.25
CA GLY A 240 4.86 -17.91 -16.08
C GLY A 240 5.85 -17.33 -17.10
N PHE A 241 7.11 -17.10 -16.69
CA PHE A 241 8.18 -16.70 -17.61
C PHE A 241 8.45 -17.77 -18.67
N SER A 242 8.51 -19.04 -18.26
CA SER A 242 8.79 -20.17 -19.18
C SER A 242 7.69 -20.34 -20.22
N GLU A 243 6.41 -20.23 -19.81
CA GLU A 243 5.28 -20.27 -20.74
C GLU A 243 5.27 -19.07 -21.69
N GLY A 244 5.52 -17.86 -21.18
CA GLY A 244 5.64 -16.67 -21.98
C GLY A 244 6.76 -16.77 -23.02
N ALA A 245 7.92 -17.25 -22.61
CA ALA A 245 9.07 -17.46 -23.48
C ALA A 245 8.78 -18.49 -24.58
N LYS A 246 8.14 -19.61 -24.22
CA LYS A 246 7.71 -20.64 -25.19
C LYS A 246 6.77 -20.06 -26.24
N LYS A 247 5.75 -19.30 -25.81
CA LYS A 247 4.78 -18.65 -26.73
C LYS A 247 5.46 -17.63 -27.63
N ALA A 248 6.46 -16.89 -27.14
CA ALA A 248 7.19 -15.89 -27.91
C ALA A 248 8.32 -16.46 -28.78
N GLY A 249 8.57 -17.77 -28.76
CA GLY A 249 9.68 -18.41 -29.45
C GLY A 249 11.06 -17.99 -28.93
N ILE A 250 11.16 -17.75 -27.61
CA ILE A 250 12.38 -17.33 -26.92
C ILE A 250 12.93 -18.50 -26.12
N ARG A 251 14.23 -18.78 -26.25
CA ARG A 251 14.94 -19.67 -25.34
C ARG A 251 15.14 -18.95 -24.01
N LEU A 252 14.70 -19.54 -22.91
CA LEU A 252 14.88 -19.01 -21.56
C LEU A 252 15.89 -19.89 -20.79
N ASP A 253 17.03 -19.30 -20.42
CA ASP A 253 18.01 -19.92 -19.54
C ASP A 253 17.71 -19.46 -18.09
N VAL A 254 17.33 -20.40 -17.21
CA VAL A 254 16.90 -20.07 -15.83
C VAL A 254 18.08 -20.30 -14.86
N PHE A 255 18.45 -19.24 -14.16
CA PHE A 255 19.42 -19.25 -13.06
C PHE A 255 18.65 -19.21 -11.73
N GLY A 256 18.33 -20.39 -11.21
CA GLY A 256 17.68 -20.55 -9.90
C GLY A 256 18.71 -20.47 -8.78
N LEU A 257 18.68 -19.38 -8.02
CA LEU A 257 19.63 -19.13 -6.95
C LEU A 257 19.18 -19.78 -5.65
N ARG A 258 20.11 -20.41 -4.93
CA ARG A 258 19.93 -20.91 -3.55
C ARG A 258 20.78 -20.15 -2.55
N GLY A 259 21.63 -19.26 -3.03
CA GLY A 259 22.50 -18.46 -2.16
C GLY A 259 23.56 -17.66 -2.94
N PRO A 260 24.44 -16.96 -2.22
CA PRO A 260 25.43 -16.07 -2.84
C PRO A 260 26.37 -16.74 -3.85
N ARG A 261 26.71 -18.02 -3.63
CA ARG A 261 27.62 -18.79 -4.58
C ARG A 261 26.95 -18.99 -5.93
N ASP A 262 25.64 -19.33 -5.92
CA ASP A 262 24.88 -19.52 -7.17
C ASP A 262 24.75 -18.18 -7.92
N PHE A 263 24.61 -17.09 -7.17
CA PHE A 263 24.59 -15.75 -7.75
C PHE A 263 25.90 -15.44 -8.49
N ASP A 264 27.04 -15.67 -7.87
CA ASP A 264 28.35 -15.41 -8.50
C ASP A 264 28.56 -16.29 -9.74
N ALA A 265 28.13 -17.56 -9.70
CA ALA A 265 28.16 -18.45 -10.84
C ALA A 265 27.27 -17.99 -12.00
N ALA A 266 26.05 -17.50 -11.68
CA ALA A 266 25.11 -16.94 -12.65
C ALA A 266 25.71 -15.70 -13.33
N ILE A 267 26.27 -14.76 -12.57
CA ILE A 267 26.95 -13.57 -13.08
C ILE A 267 28.11 -13.94 -14.01
N ALA A 268 28.95 -14.91 -13.64
CA ALA A 268 30.04 -15.38 -14.46
C ALA A 268 29.55 -16.02 -15.78
N SER A 269 28.48 -16.83 -15.71
CA SER A 269 27.88 -17.45 -16.89
C SER A 269 27.30 -16.40 -17.85
N ILE A 270 26.56 -15.42 -17.33
CA ILE A 270 25.97 -14.31 -18.13
C ILE A 270 27.09 -13.48 -18.78
N LYS A 271 28.17 -13.21 -18.05
CA LYS A 271 29.31 -12.45 -18.58
C LYS A 271 30.02 -13.21 -19.73
N ASN A 272 30.17 -14.53 -19.59
CA ASN A 272 30.87 -15.36 -20.59
C ASN A 272 30.05 -15.62 -21.84
N ALA A 273 28.72 -15.72 -21.69
CA ALA A 273 27.75 -15.91 -22.77
C ALA A 273 26.52 -15.01 -22.59
N PRO A 274 26.62 -13.70 -22.95
CA PRO A 274 25.57 -12.77 -22.76
C PRO A 274 24.28 -13.16 -23.49
N PRO A 275 23.10 -13.15 -22.83
CA PRO A 275 21.81 -13.32 -23.50
C PRO A 275 21.40 -12.04 -24.25
N ASP A 276 20.36 -12.12 -25.07
CA ASP A 276 19.80 -10.92 -25.72
C ASP A 276 19.04 -10.03 -24.71
N ALA A 277 18.54 -10.61 -23.60
CA ALA A 277 17.88 -9.89 -22.50
C ALA A 277 18.09 -10.63 -21.17
N LEU A 278 18.13 -9.86 -20.07
CA LEU A 278 18.20 -10.37 -18.71
C LEU A 278 16.92 -10.03 -17.96
N ILE A 279 16.17 -11.05 -17.54
CA ILE A 279 15.00 -10.93 -16.68
C ILE A 279 15.46 -11.10 -15.23
N VAL A 280 15.10 -10.14 -14.39
CA VAL A 280 15.48 -10.09 -12.96
C VAL A 280 14.20 -10.23 -12.14
N ALA A 281 13.94 -11.42 -11.62
CA ALA A 281 12.83 -11.64 -10.69
C ALA A 281 13.11 -10.96 -9.36
N VAL A 282 12.05 -10.50 -8.68
CA VAL A 282 12.15 -9.79 -7.40
C VAL A 282 12.24 -10.81 -6.27
N ASN A 283 13.40 -10.90 -5.64
CA ASN A 283 13.67 -11.75 -4.48
C ASN A 283 14.79 -11.16 -3.61
N PRO A 284 15.02 -11.66 -2.39
CA PRO A 284 16.03 -11.11 -1.48
C PRO A 284 17.43 -11.02 -2.09
N LEU A 285 17.85 -12.05 -2.85
CA LEU A 285 19.18 -12.07 -3.45
C LEU A 285 19.33 -11.05 -4.58
N THR A 286 18.30 -10.88 -5.43
CA THR A 286 18.34 -9.90 -6.52
C THR A 286 18.21 -8.49 -5.99
N ILE A 287 17.40 -8.25 -4.94
CA ILE A 287 17.29 -6.94 -4.25
C ILE A 287 18.65 -6.52 -3.69
N ALA A 288 19.32 -7.42 -2.95
CA ALA A 288 20.62 -7.15 -2.34
C ALA A 288 21.75 -6.95 -3.36
N ASN A 289 21.62 -7.53 -4.56
CA ASN A 289 22.66 -7.50 -5.60
C ASN A 289 22.24 -6.69 -6.84
N LEU A 290 21.18 -5.90 -6.75
CA LEU A 290 20.62 -5.20 -7.93
C LEU A 290 21.65 -4.33 -8.64
N ASP A 291 22.50 -3.60 -7.89
CA ASP A 291 23.53 -2.74 -8.45
C ASP A 291 24.61 -3.54 -9.18
N ARG A 292 24.95 -4.76 -8.71
CA ARG A 292 25.86 -5.67 -9.41
C ARG A 292 25.25 -6.21 -10.71
N ILE A 293 23.95 -6.51 -10.67
CA ILE A 293 23.20 -6.98 -11.86
C ILE A 293 23.14 -5.90 -12.92
N THR A 294 22.78 -4.67 -12.53
CA THR A 294 22.67 -3.54 -13.47
C THR A 294 24.03 -3.12 -14.02
N ALA A 295 25.09 -3.12 -13.22
CA ALA A 295 26.45 -2.88 -13.68
C ALA A 295 26.92 -3.93 -14.68
N LEU A 296 26.66 -5.23 -14.41
CA LEU A 296 26.94 -6.30 -15.37
C LEU A 296 26.18 -6.09 -16.67
N ALA A 297 24.88 -5.81 -16.60
CA ALA A 297 24.03 -5.63 -17.76
C ALA A 297 24.55 -4.50 -18.68
N VAL A 298 25.01 -3.40 -18.11
CA VAL A 298 25.65 -2.30 -18.86
C VAL A 298 26.99 -2.77 -19.46
N LEU A 299 27.83 -3.47 -18.68
CA LEU A 299 29.13 -3.97 -19.13
C LEU A 299 29.03 -4.91 -20.33
N VAL A 300 28.02 -5.79 -20.34
CA VAL A 300 27.81 -6.78 -21.42
C VAL A 300 26.78 -6.32 -22.46
N HIS A 301 26.31 -5.07 -22.38
CA HIS A 301 25.29 -4.47 -23.25
C HIS A 301 23.98 -5.28 -23.34
N VAL A 302 23.54 -5.85 -22.23
CA VAL A 302 22.31 -6.67 -22.16
C VAL A 302 21.18 -5.86 -21.51
N PRO A 303 20.04 -5.65 -22.21
CA PRO A 303 18.87 -4.99 -21.62
C PRO A 303 18.23 -5.82 -20.52
N THR A 304 17.74 -5.13 -19.49
CA THR A 304 17.17 -5.74 -18.29
C THR A 304 15.67 -5.48 -18.18
N VAL A 305 14.92 -6.50 -17.74
CA VAL A 305 13.48 -6.43 -17.47
C VAL A 305 13.20 -6.94 -16.07
N SER A 306 12.34 -6.25 -15.32
CA SER A 306 11.94 -6.66 -13.97
C SER A 306 10.48 -6.27 -13.67
N GLU A 307 10.06 -6.38 -12.42
CA GLU A 307 8.69 -6.17 -11.97
C GLU A 307 8.47 -4.79 -11.34
N ILE A 308 9.28 -4.40 -10.38
CA ILE A 308 9.03 -3.23 -9.53
C ILE A 308 9.60 -1.96 -10.16
N GLY A 309 8.78 -0.89 -10.23
CA GLY A 309 9.17 0.40 -10.81
C GLY A 309 10.43 1.02 -10.19
N ASP A 310 10.67 0.84 -8.89
CA ASP A 310 11.89 1.32 -8.24
C ASP A 310 13.17 0.68 -8.76
N PHE A 311 13.11 -0.54 -9.29
CA PHE A 311 14.26 -1.17 -9.93
C PHE A 311 14.66 -0.44 -11.22
N ALA A 312 13.69 0.17 -11.91
CA ALA A 312 14.02 1.03 -13.05
C ALA A 312 14.83 2.26 -12.62
N ARG A 313 14.53 2.85 -11.46
CA ARG A 313 15.34 3.98 -10.91
C ARG A 313 16.77 3.55 -10.56
N ARG A 314 16.99 2.27 -10.27
CA ARG A 314 18.29 1.66 -9.96
C ARG A 314 18.95 1.03 -11.18
N GLY A 315 18.51 1.34 -12.41
CA GLY A 315 19.21 0.95 -13.64
C GLY A 315 18.58 -0.19 -14.45
N ILE A 316 17.49 -0.81 -14.01
CA ILE A 316 16.72 -1.72 -14.87
C ILE A 316 16.11 -0.92 -16.03
N LEU A 317 16.19 -1.47 -17.26
CA LEU A 317 15.73 -0.78 -18.46
C LEU A 317 14.21 -0.65 -18.53
N LEU A 318 13.49 -1.74 -18.23
CA LEU A 318 12.05 -1.81 -18.28
C LEU A 318 11.51 -2.60 -17.09
N THR A 319 10.48 -2.07 -16.44
CA THR A 319 9.74 -2.83 -15.43
C THR A 319 8.25 -2.86 -15.78
N TYR A 320 7.61 -3.99 -15.47
CA TYR A 320 6.17 -4.13 -15.57
C TYR A 320 5.64 -4.97 -14.41
N GLY A 321 4.81 -4.37 -13.59
CA GLY A 321 4.24 -5.03 -12.42
C GLY A 321 3.09 -4.26 -11.83
N VAL A 322 2.60 -4.70 -10.67
CA VAL A 322 1.48 -4.09 -9.96
C VAL A 322 1.84 -2.68 -9.48
N ASN A 323 0.85 -1.80 -9.46
CA ASN A 323 1.01 -0.49 -8.81
C ASN A 323 1.08 -0.70 -7.30
N ILE A 324 2.24 -0.39 -6.71
CA ILE A 324 2.53 -0.61 -5.29
C ILE A 324 1.60 0.23 -4.40
N ASP A 325 1.37 1.50 -4.74
CA ASP A 325 0.52 2.39 -3.95
C ASP A 325 -0.93 1.87 -3.89
N GLU A 326 -1.48 1.39 -5.02
CA GLU A 326 -2.80 0.76 -5.04
C GLU A 326 -2.82 -0.52 -4.22
N THR A 327 -1.86 -1.42 -4.42
CA THR A 327 -1.81 -2.73 -3.79
C THR A 327 -1.81 -2.62 -2.26
N TYR A 328 -0.93 -1.79 -1.72
CA TYR A 328 -0.80 -1.62 -0.27
C TYR A 328 -1.94 -0.79 0.34
N SER A 329 -2.51 0.16 -0.41
CA SER A 329 -3.73 0.87 0.01
C SER A 329 -4.94 -0.08 0.10
N ARG A 330 -5.10 -1.00 -0.85
CA ARG A 330 -6.16 -2.05 -0.80
C ARG A 330 -5.96 -3.00 0.39
N ALA A 331 -4.73 -3.37 0.70
CA ALA A 331 -4.44 -4.15 1.90
C ALA A 331 -4.84 -3.41 3.19
N ALA A 332 -4.66 -2.09 3.23
CA ALA A 332 -5.15 -1.25 4.33
C ALA A 332 -6.68 -1.23 4.41
N ASP A 333 -7.40 -1.17 3.27
CA ASP A 333 -8.86 -1.25 3.23
C ASP A 333 -9.36 -2.61 3.76
N LEU A 334 -8.71 -3.72 3.41
CA LEU A 334 -9.02 -5.04 3.97
C LEU A 334 -8.75 -5.10 5.48
N THR A 335 -7.63 -4.54 5.92
CA THR A 335 -7.27 -4.45 7.35
C THR A 335 -8.33 -3.65 8.11
N HIS A 336 -8.76 -2.49 7.58
CA HIS A 336 -9.83 -1.68 8.15
C HIS A 336 -11.14 -2.48 8.29
N ARG A 337 -11.57 -3.19 7.25
CA ARG A 337 -12.80 -4.00 7.28
C ARG A 337 -12.74 -5.07 8.37
N ILE A 338 -11.58 -5.72 8.54
CA ILE A 338 -11.35 -6.71 9.60
C ILE A 338 -11.43 -6.06 10.98
N LEU A 339 -10.77 -4.91 11.19
CA LEU A 339 -10.83 -4.18 12.46
C LEU A 339 -12.24 -3.68 12.80
N LYS A 340 -13.11 -3.51 11.77
CA LYS A 340 -14.54 -3.21 11.91
C LYS A 340 -15.42 -4.48 12.05
N GLY A 341 -14.83 -5.67 12.17
CA GLY A 341 -15.51 -6.92 12.47
C GLY A 341 -15.78 -7.83 11.27
N ALA A 342 -15.35 -7.50 10.07
CA ALA A 342 -15.43 -8.41 8.93
C ALA A 342 -14.51 -9.63 9.15
N LYS A 343 -14.94 -10.80 8.71
CA LYS A 343 -14.14 -12.03 8.83
C LYS A 343 -13.33 -12.24 7.55
N PRO A 344 -12.05 -12.60 7.64
CA PRO A 344 -11.20 -12.83 6.45
C PRO A 344 -11.83 -13.81 5.45
N ARG A 345 -12.46 -14.87 5.92
CA ARG A 345 -13.13 -15.87 5.08
C ARG A 345 -14.23 -15.31 4.17
N ASP A 346 -14.81 -14.15 4.54
CA ASP A 346 -15.88 -13.48 3.80
C ASP A 346 -15.33 -12.35 2.91
N LEU A 347 -14.01 -12.11 2.95
CA LEU A 347 -13.30 -11.13 2.17
C LEU A 347 -12.48 -11.82 1.07
N PRO A 348 -12.72 -11.50 -0.22
CA PRO A 348 -11.94 -12.10 -1.28
C PRO A 348 -10.47 -11.69 -1.20
N PHE A 349 -9.57 -12.54 -1.72
CA PHE A 349 -8.27 -12.04 -2.15
C PHE A 349 -8.48 -11.10 -3.34
N GLU A 350 -8.05 -9.87 -3.19
CA GLU A 350 -8.23 -8.85 -4.22
C GLU A 350 -7.12 -8.95 -5.27
N GLN A 351 -7.51 -8.75 -6.52
CA GLN A 351 -6.57 -8.67 -7.64
C GLN A 351 -6.27 -7.20 -7.95
N PRO A 352 -5.00 -6.85 -8.28
CA PRO A 352 -4.66 -5.50 -8.68
C PRO A 352 -5.38 -5.15 -9.98
N THR A 353 -5.75 -3.88 -10.10
CA THR A 353 -6.39 -3.34 -11.31
C THR A 353 -5.48 -2.40 -12.07
N LYS A 354 -4.41 -1.92 -11.44
CA LYS A 354 -3.42 -1.04 -12.04
C LYS A 354 -2.06 -1.71 -12.11
N PHE A 355 -1.45 -1.58 -13.27
CA PHE A 355 -0.11 -2.06 -13.54
C PHE A 355 0.73 -0.90 -14.07
N ASP A 356 1.98 -0.83 -13.61
CA ASP A 356 2.92 0.18 -14.04
C ASP A 356 3.90 -0.41 -15.05
N LEU A 357 4.05 0.29 -16.18
CA LEU A 357 5.10 0.07 -17.15
C LEU A 357 6.08 1.24 -17.06
N VAL A 358 7.25 0.99 -16.48
CA VAL A 358 8.28 2.03 -16.31
C VAL A 358 9.42 1.78 -17.27
N VAL A 359 9.84 2.82 -18.01
CA VAL A 359 10.94 2.77 -18.96
C VAL A 359 12.05 3.72 -18.53
N ASN A 360 13.29 3.23 -18.42
CA ASN A 360 14.46 4.04 -18.08
C ASN A 360 15.24 4.43 -19.34
N LEU A 361 15.09 5.67 -19.80
CA LEU A 361 15.80 6.18 -20.97
C LEU A 361 17.30 6.42 -20.70
N LYS A 362 17.73 6.62 -19.44
CA LYS A 362 19.17 6.70 -19.11
C LYS A 362 19.83 5.35 -19.39
N THR A 363 19.21 4.27 -18.94
CA THR A 363 19.70 2.90 -19.21
C THR A 363 19.61 2.57 -20.70
N ALA A 364 18.52 2.96 -21.38
CA ALA A 364 18.39 2.77 -22.82
C ALA A 364 19.54 3.46 -23.59
N LYS A 365 19.86 4.70 -23.22
CA LYS A 365 20.98 5.46 -23.80
C LYS A 365 22.33 4.78 -23.53
N ALA A 366 22.57 4.33 -22.29
CA ALA A 366 23.81 3.63 -21.92
C ALA A 366 24.01 2.32 -22.69
N LEU A 367 22.92 1.61 -23.01
CA LEU A 367 22.92 0.37 -23.78
C LEU A 367 22.86 0.60 -25.31
N GLY A 368 22.72 1.85 -25.79
CA GLY A 368 22.53 2.15 -27.21
C GLY A 368 21.20 1.64 -27.79
N ILE A 369 20.18 1.44 -26.96
CA ILE A 369 18.88 0.87 -27.34
C ILE A 369 17.88 1.99 -27.62
N LYS A 370 17.27 1.99 -28.81
CA LYS A 370 16.14 2.83 -29.14
C LYS A 370 14.85 2.14 -28.67
N ILE A 371 14.11 2.77 -27.76
CA ILE A 371 12.83 2.25 -27.29
C ILE A 371 11.77 2.43 -28.40
N PRO A 372 11.04 1.37 -28.80
CA PRO A 372 9.96 1.48 -29.78
C PRO A 372 8.83 2.40 -29.29
N GLU A 373 8.24 3.15 -30.20
CA GLU A 373 7.13 4.06 -29.88
C GLU A 373 5.95 3.33 -29.24
N SER A 374 5.64 2.11 -29.70
CA SER A 374 4.59 1.27 -29.13
C SER A 374 4.81 0.92 -27.66
N VAL A 375 6.06 0.84 -27.19
CA VAL A 375 6.39 0.66 -25.77
C VAL A 375 6.28 1.98 -25.01
N MET A 376 6.76 3.07 -25.61
CA MET A 376 6.69 4.42 -24.99
C MET A 376 5.26 4.88 -24.77
N LEU A 377 4.34 4.63 -25.70
CA LEU A 377 2.92 5.01 -25.58
C LEU A 377 2.19 4.25 -24.46
N ARG A 378 2.68 3.07 -24.07
CA ARG A 378 2.11 2.26 -22.98
C ARG A 378 2.77 2.55 -21.63
N ALA A 379 3.90 3.27 -21.62
CA ALA A 379 4.61 3.56 -20.39
C ALA A 379 3.78 4.47 -19.46
N THR A 380 3.62 4.03 -18.21
CA THR A 380 3.01 4.84 -17.14
C THR A 380 3.99 5.85 -16.56
N GLU A 381 5.29 5.53 -16.64
CA GLU A 381 6.39 6.40 -16.22
C GLU A 381 7.59 6.26 -17.14
N VAL A 382 8.28 7.38 -17.39
CA VAL A 382 9.51 7.43 -18.19
C VAL A 382 10.59 8.17 -17.40
N ILE A 383 11.66 7.46 -17.03
CA ILE A 383 12.83 8.02 -16.33
C ILE A 383 13.79 8.61 -17.38
N ARG A 384 14.05 9.92 -17.26
CA ARG A 384 14.91 10.69 -18.17
C ARG A 384 16.19 11.16 -17.50
#